data_318a290745e1c402f0af87da6f5ac81c
#
_entry.id   318a290745e1c402f0af87da6f5ac81c
#
_cell.length_a   1.000
_cell.length_b   1.000
_cell.length_c   1.000
_cell.angle_alpha   90.00
_cell.angle_beta   90.00
_cell.angle_gamma   90.00
#
_symmetry.space_group_name_H-M   'P 1'
#
loop_
_entity.id
_entity.type
_entity.pdbx_description
1 polymer ?
#
loop_
_entity_poly.entity_id
_entity_poly.type
_entity_poly.pdbx_seq_one_letter_code
_entity_poly.pdbx_strand_id
1 'polypeptide(L)'
;RIYIAWIFNLTTSFIMLDCVKNKKEKMITKENLKQYFNFLNGGQGFDHWSPSSTQNFTRFILNYSLPQELRRSFLIRYKAPFGNLVNNTAQRLLCEVLFQGDKKIKLENKNYDDVFQQELDEINKLTPPVDDKDKLGRDMMVEFAHPTIKNVEKAVKEIFNDEKLVAERYVSSKEDEMLFDIIGRIDYESNTKLMELKTKPPSLKKKRGKDEYYLATTQLPTEPDPNHIKQVAFYYQCTKRIPHLVYVNELEYKIFDKEYYQLNPKYLEDQYNLMVQRIKSWEELIIFCKGDIKKLSNFAEPPELNHPFFYRDLIQEQKQTIKNLWGLDA
;
A
#
# COMPACT_ATOMS: atom_id res chain seq x y z
N ARG A 1 36.12 4.42 0.02
CA ARG A 1 34.83 3.79 -0.39
C ARG A 1 33.74 4.80 -0.80
N ILE A 2 33.89 6.09 -0.55
CA ILE A 2 32.92 7.15 -0.92
C ILE A 2 33.13 7.67 -2.36
N TYR A 3 34.33 7.54 -2.92
CA TYR A 3 34.64 8.01 -4.28
C TYR A 3 34.09 7.17 -5.43
N ILE A 4 33.76 5.89 -5.21
CA ILE A 4 33.29 4.98 -6.27
C ILE A 4 31.79 5.21 -6.56
N ALA A 5 31.00 5.59 -5.57
CA ALA A 5 29.56 5.85 -5.74
C ALA A 5 29.27 7.13 -6.57
N TRP A 6 30.21 8.12 -6.55
CA TRP A 6 30.08 9.37 -7.30
C TRP A 6 30.37 9.19 -8.79
N ILE A 7 31.28 8.30 -9.13
CA ILE A 7 31.68 8.04 -10.54
C ILE A 7 30.57 7.25 -11.26
N PHE A 8 29.86 6.35 -10.57
CA PHE A 8 28.75 5.60 -11.19
C PHE A 8 27.55 6.48 -11.54
N ASN A 9 27.26 7.51 -10.74
CA ASN A 9 26.16 8.45 -11.03
C ASN A 9 26.46 9.41 -12.19
N LEU A 10 27.71 9.79 -12.39
CA LEU A 10 28.11 10.69 -13.49
C LEU A 10 28.21 9.95 -14.82
N THR A 11 28.68 8.71 -14.82
CA THR A 11 28.85 7.93 -16.07
C THR A 11 27.51 7.44 -16.63
N THR A 12 26.54 7.08 -15.79
CA THR A 12 25.18 6.72 -16.24
C THR A 12 24.43 7.92 -16.82
N SER A 13 24.57 9.11 -16.23
CA SER A 13 23.96 10.33 -16.78
C SER A 13 24.58 10.75 -18.11
N PHE A 14 25.91 10.56 -18.31
CA PHE A 14 26.58 10.91 -19.57
C PHE A 14 26.28 9.93 -20.72
N ILE A 15 26.18 8.63 -20.43
CA ILE A 15 25.83 7.60 -21.43
C ILE A 15 24.35 7.75 -21.88
N MET A 16 23.44 8.15 -21.00
CA MET A 16 22.07 8.46 -21.41
C MET A 16 21.96 9.70 -22.29
N LEU A 17 22.76 10.75 -22.05
CA LEU A 17 22.72 11.99 -22.83
C LEU A 17 23.26 11.83 -24.26
N ASP A 18 24.22 10.96 -24.48
CA ASP A 18 24.76 10.73 -25.83
C ASP A 18 23.90 9.78 -26.68
N CYS A 19 23.18 8.85 -26.10
CA CYS A 19 22.18 8.03 -26.82
C CYS A 19 20.97 8.83 -27.30
N VAL A 20 20.60 9.91 -26.60
CA VAL A 20 19.45 10.76 -26.95
C VAL A 20 19.75 11.75 -28.08
N LYS A 21 21.03 12.11 -28.31
CA LYS A 21 21.41 13.16 -29.29
C LYS A 21 21.51 12.72 -30.74
N ASN A 22 21.50 11.42 -31.05
CA ASN A 22 21.84 10.94 -32.39
C ASN A 22 20.73 10.25 -33.21
N LYS A 23 19.48 10.34 -32.82
CA LYS A 23 18.37 9.98 -33.71
C LYS A 23 17.31 11.07 -33.65
N LYS A 24 16.87 11.56 -34.83
CA LYS A 24 15.57 12.20 -35.02
C LYS A 24 14.49 11.17 -34.69
N GLU A 25 14.36 10.80 -33.43
CA GLU A 25 13.25 9.99 -32.97
C GLU A 25 12.01 10.88 -33.00
N LYS A 26 10.95 10.41 -33.68
CA LYS A 26 9.60 10.94 -33.57
C LYS A 26 9.37 11.28 -32.10
N MET A 27 8.95 12.53 -31.83
CA MET A 27 8.55 12.91 -30.48
C MET A 27 7.61 11.84 -29.95
N ILE A 28 8.05 11.09 -28.95
CA ILE A 28 7.27 10.02 -28.35
C ILE A 28 6.17 10.72 -27.55
N THR A 29 4.92 10.61 -27.99
CA THR A 29 3.76 11.17 -27.28
C THR A 29 3.49 10.36 -26.00
N LYS A 30 2.81 10.97 -25.02
CA LYS A 30 2.38 10.26 -23.78
C LYS A 30 1.59 8.98 -24.10
N GLU A 31 0.76 8.99 -25.16
CA GLU A 31 0.03 7.80 -25.61
C GLU A 31 0.96 6.69 -26.10
N ASN A 32 2.00 7.03 -26.84
CA ASN A 32 3.00 6.07 -27.32
C ASN A 32 3.81 5.47 -26.18
N LEU A 33 4.01 6.21 -25.07
CA LEU A 33 4.72 5.70 -23.90
C LEU A 33 3.87 4.75 -23.07
N LYS A 34 2.55 5.00 -22.96
CA LYS A 34 1.62 4.11 -22.23
C LYS A 34 1.64 2.69 -22.78
N GLN A 35 1.93 2.48 -24.08
CA GLN A 35 2.05 1.13 -24.65
C GLN A 35 3.14 0.28 -23.98
N TYR A 36 4.24 0.88 -23.51
CA TYR A 36 5.30 0.14 -22.81
C TYR A 36 4.84 -0.39 -21.45
N PHE A 37 3.91 0.31 -20.80
CA PHE A 37 3.29 -0.15 -19.56
C PHE A 37 2.23 -1.23 -19.81
N ASN A 38 1.59 -1.26 -20.97
CA ASN A 38 0.64 -2.32 -21.32
C ASN A 38 1.34 -3.68 -21.49
N PHE A 39 2.62 -3.71 -21.90
CA PHE A 39 3.42 -4.94 -21.99
C PHE A 39 3.69 -5.57 -20.63
N LEU A 40 3.77 -4.76 -19.57
CA LEU A 40 3.97 -5.27 -18.22
C LEU A 40 2.83 -6.17 -17.74
N ASN A 41 1.71 -6.24 -18.46
CA ASN A 41 0.45 -6.74 -17.95
C ASN A 41 -0.29 -7.78 -18.80
N GLY A 42 0.33 -8.34 -19.81
CA GLY A 42 -0.41 -9.28 -20.68
C GLY A 42 -1.72 -8.70 -21.24
N GLY A 43 -1.78 -7.36 -21.44
CA GLY A 43 -2.94 -6.65 -22.00
C GLY A 43 -3.86 -5.94 -21.01
N GLN A 44 -3.58 -5.99 -19.71
CA GLN A 44 -4.29 -5.17 -18.71
C GLN A 44 -3.38 -4.09 -18.14
N GLY A 45 -3.57 -2.86 -18.62
CA GLY A 45 -2.66 -1.76 -18.48
C GLY A 45 -2.45 -1.28 -17.03
N PHE A 46 -1.24 -0.85 -16.75
CA PHE A 46 -0.94 0.02 -15.64
C PHE A 46 -1.57 1.39 -15.92
N ASP A 47 -2.38 1.90 -15.01
CA ASP A 47 -3.15 3.13 -15.19
C ASP A 47 -2.82 4.24 -14.18
N HIS A 48 -2.21 3.89 -13.06
CA HIS A 48 -1.81 4.86 -12.04
C HIS A 48 -0.74 4.31 -11.09
N TRP A 49 -0.03 5.21 -10.43
CA TRP A 49 0.81 4.90 -9.28
C TRP A 49 -0.01 4.97 -8.00
N SER A 50 0.33 4.15 -7.02
CA SER A 50 -0.17 4.31 -5.65
C SER A 50 1.00 4.56 -4.70
N PRO A 51 0.82 5.28 -3.58
CA PRO A 51 1.90 5.50 -2.62
C PRO A 51 2.53 4.19 -2.13
N SER A 52 1.75 3.12 -2.01
CA SER A 52 2.24 1.79 -1.62
C SER A 52 3.03 1.08 -2.73
N SER A 53 2.70 1.30 -4.01
CA SER A 53 3.41 0.67 -5.14
C SER A 53 4.80 1.26 -5.38
N THR A 54 5.06 2.47 -4.86
CA THR A 54 6.33 3.19 -5.02
C THR A 54 7.40 2.83 -3.98
N GLN A 55 7.12 1.87 -3.11
CA GLN A 55 8.01 1.54 -2.00
C GLN A 55 9.23 0.72 -2.40
N ASN A 56 9.04 -0.21 -3.35
CA ASN A 56 10.09 -1.14 -3.76
C ASN A 56 9.95 -1.51 -5.23
N PHE A 57 11.02 -1.26 -6.02
CA PHE A 57 11.02 -1.48 -7.47
C PHE A 57 10.95 -2.97 -7.84
N THR A 58 11.66 -3.82 -7.11
CA THR A 58 11.60 -5.27 -7.31
C THR A 58 10.18 -5.80 -7.14
N ARG A 59 9.48 -5.33 -6.09
CA ARG A 59 8.08 -5.70 -5.87
C ARG A 59 7.15 -5.16 -6.95
N PHE A 60 7.41 -3.95 -7.44
CA PHE A 60 6.69 -3.39 -8.58
C PHE A 60 6.86 -4.26 -9.82
N ILE A 61 8.09 -4.58 -10.20
CA ILE A 61 8.40 -5.45 -11.34
C ILE A 61 7.72 -6.81 -11.17
N LEU A 62 7.83 -7.44 -10.00
CA LEU A 62 7.18 -8.71 -9.72
C LEU A 62 5.67 -8.65 -9.92
N ASN A 63 5.00 -7.68 -9.32
CA ASN A 63 3.55 -7.52 -9.45
C ASN A 63 3.13 -7.40 -10.92
N TYR A 64 3.87 -6.61 -11.69
CA TYR A 64 3.53 -6.35 -13.09
C TYR A 64 4.08 -7.37 -14.08
N SER A 65 4.93 -8.31 -13.66
CA SER A 65 5.31 -9.48 -14.44
C SER A 65 4.26 -10.60 -14.41
N LEU A 66 3.34 -10.53 -13.45
CA LEU A 66 2.30 -11.55 -13.27
C LEU A 66 1.03 -11.17 -14.03
N PRO A 67 0.31 -12.13 -14.60
CA PRO A 67 -1.07 -11.97 -15.04
C PRO A 67 -1.94 -11.39 -13.91
N GLN A 68 -2.95 -10.61 -14.25
CA GLN A 68 -3.75 -9.89 -13.25
C GLN A 68 -4.40 -10.82 -12.23
N GLU A 69 -4.86 -11.98 -12.66
CA GLU A 69 -5.46 -13.02 -11.82
C GLU A 69 -4.46 -13.56 -10.78
N LEU A 70 -3.18 -13.69 -11.17
CA LEU A 70 -2.13 -14.13 -10.26
C LEU A 70 -1.63 -13.04 -9.31
N ARG A 71 -1.80 -11.77 -9.65
CA ARG A 71 -1.46 -10.66 -8.74
C ARG A 71 -2.33 -10.63 -7.49
N ARG A 72 -3.61 -10.98 -7.65
CA ARG A 72 -4.59 -11.03 -6.57
C ARG A 72 -4.54 -12.31 -5.75
N SER A 73 -3.80 -13.30 -6.21
CA SER A 73 -3.69 -14.62 -5.56
C SER A 73 -2.64 -14.69 -4.45
N PHE A 74 -2.15 -13.54 -3.93
CA PHE A 74 -1.50 -13.55 -2.64
C PHE A 74 -2.43 -14.23 -1.63
N LEU A 75 -1.89 -15.20 -0.91
CA LEU A 75 -2.64 -15.84 0.16
C LEU A 75 -3.01 -14.79 1.21
N ILE A 76 -4.22 -14.23 1.07
CA ILE A 76 -4.76 -13.25 2.00
C ILE A 76 -5.14 -13.98 3.27
N ARG A 77 -4.22 -13.98 4.25
CA ARG A 77 -4.45 -14.60 5.55
C ARG A 77 -5.21 -13.66 6.46
N TYR A 78 -5.78 -14.18 7.55
CA TYR A 78 -6.66 -13.51 8.52
C TYR A 78 -6.23 -12.08 8.92
N LYS A 79 -4.96 -11.73 8.84
CA LYS A 79 -4.48 -10.38 9.23
C LYS A 79 -5.01 -9.25 8.35
N ALA A 80 -5.11 -9.47 7.03
CA ALA A 80 -5.69 -8.47 6.15
C ALA A 80 -7.23 -8.41 6.29
N PRO A 81 -7.98 -9.53 6.29
CA PRO A 81 -9.37 -9.56 6.68
C PRO A 81 -9.68 -8.88 8.02
N PHE A 82 -8.85 -9.10 9.04
CA PHE A 82 -9.00 -8.42 10.33
C PHE A 82 -8.92 -6.90 10.18
N GLY A 83 -7.89 -6.41 9.48
CA GLY A 83 -7.73 -4.97 9.23
C GLY A 83 -8.92 -4.36 8.50
N ASN A 84 -9.41 -5.07 7.47
CA ASN A 84 -10.59 -4.64 6.72
C ASN A 84 -11.85 -4.65 7.58
N LEU A 85 -12.09 -5.71 8.38
CA LEU A 85 -13.24 -5.79 9.27
C LEU A 85 -13.27 -4.61 10.25
N VAL A 86 -12.14 -4.32 10.89
CA VAL A 86 -12.03 -3.21 11.84
C VAL A 86 -12.27 -1.86 11.14
N ASN A 87 -11.56 -1.61 10.04
CA ASN A 87 -11.64 -0.33 9.35
C ASN A 87 -13.02 -0.08 8.74
N ASN A 88 -13.57 -1.05 7.98
CA ASN A 88 -14.86 -0.90 7.32
C ASN A 88 -15.98 -0.71 8.34
N THR A 89 -15.99 -1.53 9.42
CA THR A 89 -17.00 -1.38 10.48
C THR A 89 -16.93 0.01 11.10
N ALA A 90 -15.73 0.47 11.50
CA ALA A 90 -15.55 1.79 12.11
C ALA A 90 -15.94 2.92 11.14
N GLN A 91 -15.59 2.85 9.86
CA GLN A 91 -15.98 3.83 8.86
C GLN A 91 -17.51 3.94 8.72
N ARG A 92 -18.20 2.81 8.64
CA ARG A 92 -19.68 2.79 8.53
C ARG A 92 -20.37 3.35 9.76
N LEU A 93 -19.80 3.17 10.94
CA LEU A 93 -20.35 3.69 12.19
C LEU A 93 -20.10 5.18 12.39
N LEU A 94 -18.92 5.67 12.00
CA LEU A 94 -18.41 6.99 12.38
C LEU A 94 -18.56 8.04 11.28
N CYS A 95 -18.56 7.65 10.00
CA CYS A 95 -18.64 8.59 8.88
C CYS A 95 -20.08 8.83 8.44
N GLU A 96 -20.33 10.02 7.85
CA GLU A 96 -21.61 10.34 7.21
C GLU A 96 -21.66 9.83 5.77
N VAL A 97 -20.51 9.77 5.13
CA VAL A 97 -20.36 9.41 3.71
C VAL A 97 -19.20 8.45 3.52
N LEU A 98 -19.43 7.42 2.73
CA LEU A 98 -18.41 6.50 2.21
C LEU A 98 -18.27 6.70 0.70
N PHE A 99 -17.05 6.79 0.21
CA PHE A 99 -16.79 6.83 -1.23
C PHE A 99 -16.49 5.42 -1.77
N GLN A 100 -17.14 5.05 -2.87
CA GLN A 100 -16.80 3.87 -3.67
C GLN A 100 -16.45 4.34 -5.09
N GLY A 101 -15.17 4.56 -5.35
CA GLY A 101 -14.74 5.32 -6.52
C GLY A 101 -15.28 6.75 -6.44
N ASP A 102 -15.94 7.21 -7.51
CA ASP A 102 -16.57 8.54 -7.56
C ASP A 102 -17.97 8.58 -6.92
N LYS A 103 -18.51 7.42 -6.55
CA LYS A 103 -19.86 7.32 -5.98
C LYS A 103 -19.83 7.62 -4.49
N LYS A 104 -20.68 8.58 -4.07
CA LYS A 104 -20.94 8.91 -2.68
C LYS A 104 -22.09 8.06 -2.14
N ILE A 105 -21.85 7.36 -1.05
CA ILE A 105 -22.85 6.56 -0.34
C ILE A 105 -23.09 7.21 1.01
N LYS A 106 -24.32 7.68 1.24
CA LYS A 106 -24.72 8.18 2.55
C LYS A 106 -24.95 7.00 3.48
N LEU A 107 -24.35 7.06 4.66
CA LEU A 107 -24.44 6.01 5.68
C LEU A 107 -25.55 6.33 6.68
N GLU A 108 -26.60 5.52 6.68
CA GLU A 108 -27.80 5.76 7.49
C GLU A 108 -27.92 4.77 8.65
N ASN A 109 -27.61 3.49 8.43
CA ASN A 109 -27.67 2.48 9.48
C ASN A 109 -26.36 2.48 10.28
N LYS A 110 -26.48 2.76 11.58
CA LYS A 110 -25.35 2.82 12.52
C LYS A 110 -25.53 1.85 13.69
N ASN A 111 -26.34 0.81 13.52
CA ASN A 111 -26.40 -0.27 14.49
C ASN A 111 -25.10 -1.07 14.42
N TYR A 112 -24.41 -1.17 15.55
CA TYR A 112 -23.11 -1.82 15.63
C TYR A 112 -23.16 -3.28 15.19
N ASP A 113 -24.08 -4.05 15.74
CA ASP A 113 -24.15 -5.50 15.50
C ASP A 113 -24.49 -5.81 14.04
N ASP A 114 -25.43 -5.06 13.46
CA ASP A 114 -25.82 -5.20 12.05
C ASP A 114 -24.64 -4.88 11.12
N VAL A 115 -23.96 -3.76 11.37
CA VAL A 115 -22.81 -3.33 10.55
C VAL A 115 -21.67 -4.33 10.67
N PHE A 116 -21.32 -4.73 11.88
CA PHE A 116 -20.25 -5.68 12.13
C PHE A 116 -20.50 -7.02 11.45
N GLN A 117 -21.73 -7.57 11.59
CA GLN A 117 -22.07 -8.84 10.97
C GLN A 117 -22.05 -8.76 9.44
N GLN A 118 -22.58 -7.69 8.86
CA GLN A 118 -22.53 -7.47 7.41
C GLN A 118 -21.10 -7.44 6.86
N GLU A 119 -20.19 -6.69 7.52
CA GLU A 119 -18.79 -6.62 7.11
C GLU A 119 -18.07 -7.97 7.28
N LEU A 120 -18.36 -8.70 8.34
CA LEU A 120 -17.80 -10.03 8.58
C LEU A 120 -18.22 -11.03 7.48
N ASP A 121 -19.50 -11.03 7.12
CA ASP A 121 -20.05 -11.90 6.07
C ASP A 121 -19.46 -11.55 4.70
N GLU A 122 -19.37 -10.25 4.38
CA GLU A 122 -18.78 -9.79 3.12
C GLU A 122 -17.31 -10.18 3.02
N ILE A 123 -16.52 -9.97 4.05
CA ILE A 123 -15.10 -10.34 4.08
C ILE A 123 -14.91 -11.85 3.93
N ASN A 124 -15.70 -12.65 4.61
CA ASN A 124 -15.62 -14.11 4.48
C ASN A 124 -16.01 -14.61 3.08
N LYS A 125 -16.95 -13.93 2.42
CA LYS A 125 -17.36 -14.23 1.04
C LYS A 125 -16.27 -13.85 0.03
N LEU A 126 -15.67 -12.65 0.17
CA LEU A 126 -14.69 -12.12 -0.77
C LEU A 126 -13.30 -12.76 -0.61
N THR A 127 -12.94 -13.15 0.60
CA THR A 127 -11.64 -13.70 0.93
C THR A 127 -11.79 -14.95 1.79
N PRO A 128 -12.19 -16.10 1.22
CA PRO A 128 -12.34 -17.34 1.99
C PRO A 128 -11.01 -17.78 2.61
N PRO A 129 -11.03 -18.53 3.72
CA PRO A 129 -9.82 -19.07 4.34
C PRO A 129 -9.00 -19.92 3.36
N VAL A 130 -7.68 -19.74 3.41
CA VAL A 130 -6.74 -20.44 2.50
C VAL A 130 -6.26 -21.80 3.02
N ASP A 131 -6.30 -22.00 4.32
CA ASP A 131 -5.97 -23.25 5.03
C ASP A 131 -6.60 -23.28 6.42
N ASP A 132 -6.52 -24.43 7.12
CA ASP A 132 -7.10 -24.61 8.45
C ASP A 132 -6.53 -23.65 9.49
N LYS A 133 -5.26 -23.29 9.37
CA LYS A 133 -4.61 -22.33 10.26
C LYS A 133 -5.14 -20.92 10.05
N ASP A 134 -5.41 -20.54 8.80
CA ASP A 134 -6.03 -19.27 8.47
C ASP A 134 -7.46 -19.23 8.96
N LYS A 135 -8.22 -20.32 8.76
CA LYS A 135 -9.57 -20.46 9.27
C LYS A 135 -9.61 -20.29 10.79
N LEU A 136 -8.74 -20.98 11.52
CA LEU A 136 -8.62 -20.81 12.97
C LEU A 136 -8.29 -19.37 13.37
N GLY A 137 -7.38 -18.72 12.67
CA GLY A 137 -7.05 -17.31 12.90
C GLY A 137 -8.26 -16.38 12.69
N ARG A 138 -9.11 -16.67 11.69
CA ARG A 138 -10.34 -15.91 11.40
C ARG A 138 -11.41 -16.12 12.47
N ASP A 139 -11.63 -17.36 12.88
CA ASP A 139 -12.60 -17.67 13.94
C ASP A 139 -12.23 -16.95 15.24
N MET A 140 -10.94 -16.91 15.58
CA MET A 140 -10.45 -16.26 16.79
C MET A 140 -10.36 -14.72 16.68
N MET A 141 -10.19 -14.15 15.47
CA MET A 141 -9.99 -12.71 15.32
C MET A 141 -11.21 -11.86 15.69
N VAL A 142 -12.43 -12.44 15.68
CA VAL A 142 -13.68 -11.74 15.97
C VAL A 142 -13.66 -11.14 17.37
N GLU A 143 -13.17 -11.88 18.35
CA GLU A 143 -13.07 -11.41 19.74
C GLU A 143 -12.14 -10.20 19.88
N PHE A 144 -11.08 -10.13 19.04
CA PHE A 144 -10.12 -9.03 19.03
C PHE A 144 -10.61 -7.82 18.21
N ALA A 145 -11.50 -8.04 17.26
CA ALA A 145 -12.03 -6.98 16.41
C ALA A 145 -12.88 -5.98 17.20
N HIS A 146 -13.76 -6.44 18.07
CA HIS A 146 -14.63 -5.57 18.87
C HIS A 146 -13.87 -4.53 19.71
N PRO A 147 -12.89 -4.90 20.57
CA PRO A 147 -12.13 -3.91 21.33
C PRO A 147 -11.25 -3.03 20.43
N THR A 148 -10.75 -3.58 19.29
CA THR A 148 -9.98 -2.77 18.33
C THR A 148 -10.84 -1.68 17.69
N ILE A 149 -12.09 -1.99 17.28
CA ILE A 149 -13.03 -1.00 16.75
C ILE A 149 -13.33 0.09 17.79
N LYS A 150 -13.56 -0.28 19.05
CA LYS A 150 -13.73 0.71 20.14
C LYS A 150 -12.52 1.64 20.31
N ASN A 151 -11.32 1.13 20.12
CA ASN A 151 -10.12 1.96 20.16
C ASN A 151 -9.99 2.86 18.93
N VAL A 152 -10.44 2.42 17.74
CA VAL A 152 -10.58 3.31 16.56
C VAL A 152 -11.58 4.43 16.85
N GLU A 153 -12.75 4.12 17.41
CA GLU A 153 -13.76 5.14 17.79
C GLU A 153 -13.19 6.19 18.74
N LYS A 154 -12.41 5.77 19.75
CA LYS A 154 -11.75 6.71 20.67
C LYS A 154 -10.75 7.60 19.96
N ALA A 155 -9.89 7.02 19.11
CA ALA A 155 -8.89 7.77 18.35
C ALA A 155 -9.56 8.77 17.38
N VAL A 156 -10.60 8.35 16.67
CA VAL A 156 -11.38 9.22 15.79
C VAL A 156 -12.02 10.37 16.57
N LYS A 157 -12.62 10.09 17.72
CA LYS A 157 -13.21 11.13 18.58
C LYS A 157 -12.16 12.11 19.10
N GLU A 158 -10.99 11.63 19.51
CA GLU A 158 -9.88 12.47 19.97
C GLU A 158 -9.36 13.40 18.87
N ILE A 159 -9.21 12.89 17.63
CA ILE A 159 -8.70 13.66 16.50
C ILE A 159 -9.74 14.65 15.97
N PHE A 160 -10.95 14.17 15.70
CA PHE A 160 -11.94 14.95 14.93
C PHE A 160 -13.00 15.62 15.80
N ASN A 161 -13.14 15.20 17.05
CA ASN A 161 -14.20 15.68 17.95
C ASN A 161 -15.58 15.48 17.29
N ASP A 162 -16.35 16.53 17.07
CA ASP A 162 -17.68 16.49 16.45
C ASP A 162 -17.68 16.88 14.96
N GLU A 163 -16.50 16.88 14.30
CA GLU A 163 -16.41 17.17 12.87
C GLU A 163 -17.09 16.09 12.04
N LYS A 164 -17.75 16.52 10.96
CA LYS A 164 -18.35 15.59 9.98
C LYS A 164 -17.27 14.85 9.22
N LEU A 165 -17.38 13.52 9.18
CA LEU A 165 -16.39 12.65 8.58
C LEU A 165 -16.89 12.04 7.27
N VAL A 166 -15.95 11.89 6.35
CA VAL A 166 -16.09 11.07 5.16
C VAL A 166 -14.97 10.05 5.11
N ALA A 167 -15.26 8.88 4.53
CA ALA A 167 -14.29 7.79 4.41
C ALA A 167 -14.02 7.44 2.95
N GLU A 168 -12.84 6.85 2.71
CA GLU A 168 -12.45 6.23 1.44
C GLU A 168 -12.42 7.19 0.25
N ARG A 169 -12.21 8.50 0.49
CA ARG A 169 -12.17 9.47 -0.61
C ARG A 169 -10.91 9.30 -1.44
N TYR A 170 -11.11 9.14 -2.74
CA TYR A 170 -10.01 9.11 -3.69
C TYR A 170 -9.41 10.50 -3.87
N VAL A 171 -8.09 10.54 -3.87
CA VAL A 171 -7.30 11.74 -4.19
C VAL A 171 -6.27 11.38 -5.24
N SER A 172 -5.99 12.33 -6.13
CA SER A 172 -4.98 12.16 -7.16
C SER A 172 -4.07 13.37 -7.25
N SER A 173 -2.85 13.12 -7.64
CA SER A 173 -1.88 14.15 -7.98
C SER A 173 -1.16 13.76 -9.27
N LYS A 174 -0.93 14.75 -10.11
CA LYS A 174 -0.16 14.61 -11.34
C LYS A 174 0.86 15.72 -11.40
N GLU A 175 2.11 15.33 -11.41
CA GLU A 175 3.21 16.26 -11.59
C GLU A 175 3.62 16.33 -13.06
N ASP A 176 4.16 17.49 -13.46
CA ASP A 176 4.73 17.67 -14.78
C ASP A 176 5.79 16.59 -15.04
N GLU A 177 5.86 16.10 -16.27
CA GLU A 177 6.75 15.04 -16.73
C GLU A 177 6.42 13.61 -16.25
N MET A 178 5.45 13.41 -15.36
CA MET A 178 4.95 12.07 -15.06
C MET A 178 3.96 11.59 -16.13
N LEU A 179 4.04 10.31 -16.46
CA LEU A 179 3.13 9.66 -17.41
C LEU A 179 1.78 9.34 -16.78
N PHE A 180 1.80 8.91 -15.52
CA PHE A 180 0.61 8.47 -14.79
C PHE A 180 0.43 9.29 -13.52
N ASP A 181 -0.82 9.45 -13.14
CA ASP A 181 -1.20 10.08 -11.89
C ASP A 181 -0.81 9.19 -10.70
N ILE A 182 -0.57 9.81 -9.55
CA ILE A 182 -0.54 9.10 -8.28
C ILE A 182 -1.96 9.13 -7.73
N ILE A 183 -2.52 7.97 -7.40
CA ILE A 183 -3.86 7.85 -6.83
C ILE A 183 -3.77 7.17 -5.47
N GLY A 184 -4.51 7.68 -4.50
CA GLY A 184 -4.63 7.11 -3.18
C GLY A 184 -6.03 7.29 -2.62
N ARG A 185 -6.29 6.67 -1.47
CA ARG A 185 -7.59 6.65 -0.83
C ARG A 185 -7.40 6.94 0.65
N ILE A 186 -8.03 8.01 1.13
CA ILE A 186 -7.91 8.48 2.50
C ILE A 186 -8.90 7.71 3.38
N ASP A 187 -8.42 7.09 4.46
CA ASP A 187 -9.26 6.29 5.34
C ASP A 187 -10.35 7.14 6.02
N TYR A 188 -9.96 8.29 6.61
CA TYR A 188 -10.89 9.21 7.26
C TYR A 188 -10.46 10.66 7.01
N GLU A 189 -11.42 11.51 6.73
CA GLU A 189 -11.16 12.95 6.64
C GLU A 189 -12.34 13.81 7.06
N SER A 190 -12.03 15.01 7.52
CA SER A 190 -12.94 16.13 7.73
C SER A 190 -12.55 17.31 6.82
N ASN A 191 -13.13 18.47 7.06
CA ASN A 191 -12.74 19.68 6.34
C ASN A 191 -11.32 20.14 6.67
N THR A 192 -10.79 19.85 7.86
CA THR A 192 -9.52 20.37 8.37
C THR A 192 -8.45 19.32 8.60
N LYS A 193 -8.84 18.08 8.79
CA LYS A 193 -7.96 16.97 9.21
C LYS A 193 -8.11 15.74 8.32
N LEU A 194 -7.09 14.93 8.27
CA LEU A 194 -7.12 13.59 7.71
C LEU A 194 -6.48 12.58 8.67
N MET A 195 -6.91 11.34 8.58
CA MET A 195 -6.35 10.24 9.35
C MET A 195 -6.13 9.01 8.47
N GLU A 196 -4.93 8.45 8.55
CA GLU A 196 -4.57 7.15 8.04
C GLU A 196 -4.56 6.16 9.19
N LEU A 197 -5.33 5.08 9.07
CA LEU A 197 -5.47 4.04 10.10
C LEU A 197 -4.63 2.81 9.77
N LYS A 198 -3.86 2.34 10.74
CA LYS A 198 -3.07 1.11 10.66
C LYS A 198 -3.41 0.17 11.80
N THR A 199 -4.23 -0.81 11.52
CA THR A 199 -4.49 -1.88 12.49
C THR A 199 -3.27 -2.78 12.67
N LYS A 200 -3.05 -3.22 13.89
CA LYS A 200 -2.02 -4.22 14.25
C LYS A 200 -2.73 -5.51 14.68
N PRO A 201 -3.02 -6.39 13.71
CA PRO A 201 -3.74 -7.64 13.99
C PRO A 201 -2.98 -8.50 14.99
N PRO A 202 -3.66 -9.23 15.87
CA PRO A 202 -3.03 -10.19 16.77
C PRO A 202 -2.33 -11.29 15.98
N SER A 203 -1.31 -11.90 16.57
CA SER A 203 -0.51 -12.94 15.96
C SER A 203 -0.88 -14.33 16.46
N LEU A 204 -1.23 -15.24 15.56
CA LEU A 204 -1.53 -16.63 15.90
C LEU A 204 -0.24 -17.35 16.29
N LYS A 205 -0.16 -17.81 17.55
CA LYS A 205 0.99 -18.52 18.14
C LYS A 205 0.56 -19.90 18.59
N LYS A 206 1.48 -20.86 18.48
CA LYS A 206 1.28 -22.21 19.03
C LYS A 206 1.78 -22.25 20.47
N LYS A 207 1.01 -22.85 21.37
CA LYS A 207 1.43 -23.08 22.75
C LYS A 207 2.60 -24.06 22.78
N ARG A 208 3.62 -23.75 23.59
CA ARG A 208 4.81 -24.61 23.72
C ARG A 208 4.40 -25.99 24.28
N GLY A 209 4.80 -27.04 23.55
CA GLY A 209 4.53 -28.44 23.97
C GLY A 209 3.10 -28.91 23.79
N LYS A 210 2.21 -28.14 23.17
CA LYS A 210 0.82 -28.49 22.91
C LYS A 210 0.45 -28.23 21.45
N ASP A 211 -0.56 -28.93 20.95
CA ASP A 211 -1.14 -28.68 19.63
C ASP A 211 -2.30 -27.68 19.69
N GLU A 212 -2.12 -26.65 20.48
CA GLU A 212 -3.10 -25.59 20.70
C GLU A 212 -2.54 -24.26 20.21
N TYR A 213 -3.41 -23.45 19.62
CA TYR A 213 -3.09 -22.10 19.17
C TYR A 213 -3.80 -21.05 20.01
N TYR A 214 -3.24 -19.85 20.05
CA TYR A 214 -3.85 -18.67 20.64
C TYR A 214 -3.45 -17.42 19.86
N LEU A 215 -4.25 -16.37 19.94
CA LEU A 215 -3.89 -15.06 19.44
C LEU A 215 -3.15 -14.27 20.51
N ALA A 216 -2.01 -13.72 20.15
CA ALA A 216 -1.22 -12.84 20.98
C ALA A 216 -1.26 -11.42 20.42
N THR A 217 -1.46 -10.44 21.31
CA THR A 217 -1.39 -9.02 20.99
C THR A 217 -0.12 -8.67 20.21
N THR A 218 -0.27 -7.87 19.18
CA THR A 218 0.85 -7.27 18.47
C THR A 218 1.08 -5.86 19.02
N GLN A 219 2.28 -5.59 19.52
CA GLN A 219 2.62 -4.27 20.08
C GLN A 219 2.51 -3.17 19.01
N LEU A 220 2.08 -2.00 19.43
CA LEU A 220 2.08 -0.81 18.59
C LEU A 220 3.52 -0.30 18.40
N PRO A 221 3.84 0.27 17.23
CA PRO A 221 5.17 0.80 16.98
C PRO A 221 5.45 2.03 17.85
N THR A 222 6.68 2.18 18.26
CA THR A 222 7.15 3.37 19.00
C THR A 222 7.29 4.58 18.09
N GLU A 223 7.56 4.33 16.81
CA GLU A 223 7.73 5.31 15.74
C GLU A 223 6.92 4.93 14.51
N PRO A 224 6.50 5.91 13.69
CA PRO A 224 5.83 5.65 12.44
C PRO A 224 6.67 4.83 11.47
N ASP A 225 6.03 3.89 10.76
CA ASP A 225 6.69 3.20 9.64
C ASP A 225 6.95 4.20 8.49
N PRO A 226 8.18 4.28 7.97
CA PRO A 226 8.52 5.18 6.87
C PRO A 226 7.62 5.04 5.62
N ASN A 227 7.08 3.86 5.38
CA ASN A 227 6.18 3.65 4.25
C ASN A 227 4.78 4.24 4.50
N HIS A 228 4.32 4.22 5.75
CA HIS A 228 3.08 4.89 6.13
C HIS A 228 3.23 6.40 6.09
N ILE A 229 4.40 6.93 6.46
CA ILE A 229 4.72 8.36 6.30
C ILE A 229 4.63 8.80 4.83
N LYS A 230 5.16 8.02 3.89
CA LYS A 230 5.05 8.32 2.44
C LYS A 230 3.59 8.38 1.97
N GLN A 231 2.74 7.50 2.49
CA GLN A 231 1.32 7.50 2.19
C GLN A 231 0.64 8.77 2.72
N VAL A 232 0.92 9.13 3.98
CA VAL A 232 0.43 10.36 4.59
C VAL A 232 0.96 11.61 3.87
N ALA A 233 2.22 11.61 3.42
CA ALA A 233 2.83 12.69 2.65
C ALA A 233 2.07 12.97 1.36
N PHE A 234 1.67 11.92 0.64
CA PHE A 234 0.84 12.04 -0.55
C PHE A 234 -0.54 12.64 -0.21
N TYR A 235 -1.21 12.16 0.82
CA TYR A 235 -2.52 12.70 1.23
C TYR A 235 -2.44 14.16 1.68
N TYR A 236 -1.39 14.50 2.44
CA TYR A 236 -1.12 15.87 2.81
C TYR A 236 -0.91 16.78 1.60
N GLN A 237 -0.14 16.32 0.61
CA GLN A 237 0.09 17.09 -0.61
C GLN A 237 -1.22 17.36 -1.38
N CYS A 238 -2.08 16.35 -1.50
CA CYS A 238 -3.36 16.48 -2.20
C CYS A 238 -4.39 17.37 -1.48
N THR A 239 -4.32 17.47 -0.13
CA THR A 239 -5.40 18.08 0.65
C THR A 239 -4.97 19.27 1.47
N LYS A 240 -3.70 19.37 1.82
CA LYS A 240 -3.12 20.32 2.80
C LYS A 240 -3.82 20.31 4.17
N ARG A 241 -4.53 19.22 4.50
CA ARG A 241 -5.19 19.02 5.79
C ARG A 241 -4.21 18.52 6.83
N ILE A 242 -4.48 18.80 8.11
CA ILE A 242 -3.65 18.35 9.23
C ILE A 242 -3.65 16.81 9.28
N PRO A 243 -2.50 16.16 9.07
CA PRO A 243 -2.44 14.71 9.00
C PRO A 243 -2.31 14.07 10.37
N HIS A 244 -2.94 12.90 10.51
CA HIS A 244 -2.78 12.01 11.65
C HIS A 244 -2.52 10.60 11.13
N LEU A 245 -1.55 9.92 11.73
CA LEU A 245 -1.29 8.50 11.51
C LEU A 245 -1.59 7.76 12.79
N VAL A 246 -2.55 6.84 12.73
CA VAL A 246 -3.04 6.11 13.91
C VAL A 246 -2.70 4.64 13.78
N TYR A 247 -2.07 4.10 14.81
CA TYR A 247 -1.91 2.67 14.99
C TYR A 247 -2.86 2.18 16.10
N VAL A 248 -3.50 1.04 15.88
CA VAL A 248 -4.48 0.50 16.82
C VAL A 248 -4.36 -1.01 16.92
N ASN A 249 -4.52 -1.53 18.13
CA ASN A 249 -4.75 -2.94 18.44
C ASN A 249 -5.93 -3.09 19.42
N GLU A 250 -6.17 -4.26 19.93
CA GLU A 250 -7.27 -4.55 20.86
C GLU A 250 -7.09 -3.92 22.24
N LEU A 251 -5.88 -3.55 22.63
CA LEU A 251 -5.58 -2.99 23.96
C LEU A 251 -5.54 -1.47 23.95
N GLU A 252 -4.96 -0.87 22.90
CA GLU A 252 -4.61 0.53 22.87
C GLU A 252 -4.58 1.12 21.46
N TYR A 253 -4.47 2.44 21.37
CA TYR A 253 -4.17 3.15 20.13
C TYR A 253 -3.06 4.18 20.37
N LYS A 254 -2.38 4.55 19.30
CA LYS A 254 -1.33 5.57 19.30
C LYS A 254 -1.51 6.50 18.13
N ILE A 255 -1.61 7.79 18.43
CA ILE A 255 -1.74 8.87 17.44
C ILE A 255 -0.38 9.52 17.25
N PHE A 256 0.01 9.67 15.99
CA PHE A 256 1.11 10.53 15.57
C PHE A 256 0.53 11.67 14.76
N ASP A 257 0.86 12.89 15.10
CA ASP A 257 0.36 14.12 14.49
C ASP A 257 1.50 15.05 14.09
N LYS A 258 1.20 16.32 13.82
CA LYS A 258 2.14 17.34 13.39
C LYS A 258 3.26 17.64 14.40
N GLU A 259 3.07 17.31 15.68
CA GLU A 259 4.10 17.48 16.72
C GLU A 259 5.22 16.43 16.57
N TYR A 260 4.94 15.34 15.88
CA TYR A 260 5.94 14.37 15.52
C TYR A 260 6.69 14.82 14.26
N TYR A 261 8.02 14.93 14.34
CA TYR A 261 8.83 15.60 13.30
C TYR A 261 8.61 15.05 11.88
N GLN A 262 8.31 13.74 11.73
CA GLN A 262 8.05 13.09 10.44
C GLN A 262 6.67 13.43 9.86
N LEU A 263 5.76 13.99 10.64
CA LEU A 263 4.44 14.49 10.20
C LEU A 263 4.40 16.00 10.07
N ASN A 264 5.54 16.67 10.28
CA ASN A 264 5.67 18.10 10.01
C ASN A 264 5.45 18.37 8.51
N PRO A 265 4.75 19.45 8.13
CA PRO A 265 4.47 19.81 6.74
C PRO A 265 5.70 19.79 5.84
N LYS A 266 6.81 20.36 6.27
CA LYS A 266 8.04 20.41 5.48
C LYS A 266 8.61 19.01 5.21
N TYR A 267 8.63 18.15 6.23
CA TYR A 267 9.10 16.76 6.06
C TYR A 267 8.20 15.97 5.11
N LEU A 268 6.89 16.14 5.20
CA LEU A 268 5.92 15.48 4.32
C LEU A 268 6.07 15.94 2.86
N GLU A 269 6.30 17.24 2.64
CA GLU A 269 6.60 17.77 1.30
C GLU A 269 7.87 17.15 0.72
N ASP A 270 8.93 17.03 1.51
CA ASP A 270 10.17 16.40 1.08
C ASP A 270 9.96 14.91 0.75
N GLN A 271 9.18 14.17 1.55
CA GLN A 271 8.83 12.76 1.27
C GLN A 271 7.99 12.60 0.01
N TYR A 272 7.06 13.50 -0.23
CA TYR A 272 6.29 13.53 -1.48
C TYR A 272 7.20 13.78 -2.69
N ASN A 273 8.06 14.79 -2.62
CA ASN A 273 9.02 15.10 -3.70
C ASN A 273 9.95 13.92 -4.00
N LEU A 274 10.45 13.22 -2.99
CA LEU A 274 11.25 12.00 -3.16
C LEU A 274 10.45 10.87 -3.82
N MET A 275 9.17 10.74 -3.50
CA MET A 275 8.29 9.76 -4.17
C MET A 275 8.10 10.11 -5.65
N VAL A 276 7.84 11.36 -5.98
CA VAL A 276 7.71 11.84 -7.36
C VAL A 276 9.00 11.59 -8.16
N GLN A 277 10.15 11.96 -7.62
CA GLN A 277 11.45 11.71 -8.28
C GLN A 277 11.67 10.22 -8.54
N ARG A 278 11.32 9.36 -7.58
CA ARG A 278 11.42 7.90 -7.75
C ARG A 278 10.50 7.40 -8.86
N ILE A 279 9.27 7.88 -8.92
CA ILE A 279 8.33 7.52 -9.98
C ILE A 279 8.87 7.92 -11.35
N LYS A 280 9.34 9.16 -11.50
CA LYS A 280 9.94 9.65 -12.75
C LYS A 280 11.10 8.75 -13.20
N SER A 281 12.01 8.42 -12.29
CA SER A 281 13.12 7.51 -12.58
C SER A 281 12.66 6.11 -13.01
N TRP A 282 11.61 5.59 -12.42
CA TRP A 282 11.05 4.29 -12.80
C TRP A 282 10.35 4.34 -14.17
N GLU A 283 9.61 5.41 -14.45
CA GLU A 283 9.01 5.63 -15.76
C GLU A 283 10.07 5.73 -16.86
N GLU A 284 11.17 6.45 -16.62
CA GLU A 284 12.32 6.51 -17.53
C GLU A 284 12.96 5.14 -17.76
N LEU A 285 13.17 4.34 -16.72
CA LEU A 285 13.70 2.98 -16.84
C LEU A 285 12.77 2.07 -17.65
N ILE A 286 11.45 2.16 -17.44
CA ILE A 286 10.46 1.38 -18.18
C ILE A 286 10.50 1.76 -19.67
N ILE A 287 10.61 3.05 -19.98
CA ILE A 287 10.75 3.56 -21.34
C ILE A 287 12.05 3.07 -21.97
N PHE A 288 13.17 3.22 -21.26
CA PHE A 288 14.49 2.77 -21.72
C PHE A 288 14.51 1.28 -22.04
N CYS A 289 13.89 0.47 -21.21
CA CYS A 289 13.74 -0.97 -21.43
C CYS A 289 12.66 -1.33 -22.45
N LYS A 290 11.90 -0.35 -22.97
CA LYS A 290 10.75 -0.55 -23.88
C LYS A 290 9.69 -1.50 -23.28
N GLY A 291 9.49 -1.44 -21.98
CA GLY A 291 8.57 -2.30 -21.25
C GLY A 291 9.00 -3.77 -21.14
N ASP A 292 10.22 -4.11 -21.56
CA ASP A 292 10.77 -5.46 -21.41
C ASP A 292 11.10 -5.75 -19.94
N ILE A 293 10.27 -6.61 -19.33
CA ILE A 293 10.34 -6.90 -17.89
C ILE A 293 11.66 -7.58 -17.50
N LYS A 294 12.22 -8.43 -18.39
CA LYS A 294 13.49 -9.11 -18.15
C LYS A 294 14.66 -8.12 -18.17
N LYS A 295 14.60 -7.11 -19.02
CA LYS A 295 15.59 -6.02 -18.99
C LYS A 295 15.43 -5.16 -17.75
N LEU A 296 14.19 -4.85 -17.36
CA LEU A 296 13.88 -4.11 -16.13
C LEU A 296 14.37 -4.82 -14.87
N SER A 297 14.28 -6.15 -14.80
CA SER A 297 14.76 -6.91 -13.66
C SER A 297 16.27 -6.77 -13.40
N ASN A 298 17.07 -6.44 -14.44
CA ASN A 298 18.49 -6.17 -14.28
C ASN A 298 18.81 -4.86 -13.53
N PHE A 299 17.84 -3.95 -13.41
CA PHE A 299 17.95 -2.69 -12.66
C PHE A 299 17.36 -2.76 -11.27
N ALA A 300 16.78 -3.90 -10.89
CA ALA A 300 16.21 -4.14 -9.58
C ALA A 300 17.09 -5.11 -8.77
N GLU A 301 17.10 -4.91 -7.46
CA GLU A 301 17.74 -5.89 -6.57
C GLU A 301 17.07 -7.27 -6.76
N PRO A 302 17.85 -8.34 -6.92
CA PRO A 302 17.30 -9.69 -6.94
C PRO A 302 16.53 -9.95 -5.63
N PRO A 303 15.35 -10.57 -5.70
CA PRO A 303 14.60 -10.86 -4.50
C PRO A 303 15.27 -11.95 -3.66
N GLU A 304 15.38 -11.73 -2.37
CA GLU A 304 15.76 -12.79 -1.43
C GLU A 304 14.60 -13.77 -1.25
N LEU A 305 14.57 -14.84 -2.04
CA LEU A 305 13.48 -15.82 -2.05
C LEU A 305 13.15 -16.44 -0.69
N ASN A 306 14.11 -16.43 0.23
CA ASN A 306 13.94 -16.94 1.58
C ASN A 306 13.51 -15.87 2.59
N HIS A 307 13.35 -14.61 2.17
CA HIS A 307 12.94 -13.54 3.07
C HIS A 307 11.50 -13.77 3.54
N PRO A 308 11.25 -13.97 4.85
CA PRO A 308 9.95 -14.44 5.35
C PRO A 308 8.82 -13.45 5.14
N PHE A 309 9.12 -12.15 4.98
CA PHE A 309 8.11 -11.11 4.80
C PHE A 309 7.71 -10.86 3.34
N PHE A 310 8.59 -11.14 2.37
CA PHE A 310 8.33 -10.84 0.96
C PHE A 310 7.77 -12.02 0.18
N TYR A 311 8.15 -13.26 0.55
CA TYR A 311 7.90 -14.43 -0.31
C TYR A 311 7.16 -15.57 0.40
N ARG A 312 6.87 -15.44 1.69
CA ARG A 312 6.22 -16.50 2.46
C ARG A 312 4.85 -16.88 1.90
N ASP A 313 4.11 -15.88 1.42
CA ASP A 313 2.73 -16.04 1.00
C ASP A 313 2.56 -16.06 -0.54
N LEU A 314 3.65 -16.25 -1.28
CA LEU A 314 3.62 -16.44 -2.73
C LEU A 314 3.20 -17.87 -3.08
N ILE A 315 2.32 -18.00 -4.06
CA ILE A 315 1.99 -19.30 -4.67
C ILE A 315 3.15 -19.77 -5.56
N GLN A 316 3.13 -21.04 -5.93
CA GLN A 316 4.24 -21.66 -6.66
C GLN A 316 4.50 -21.02 -8.02
N GLU A 317 3.45 -20.62 -8.74
CA GLU A 317 3.53 -19.94 -10.04
C GLU A 317 4.23 -18.59 -9.92
N GLN A 318 3.96 -17.84 -8.85
CA GLN A 318 4.64 -16.57 -8.56
C GLN A 318 6.13 -16.79 -8.26
N LYS A 319 6.46 -17.80 -7.46
CA LYS A 319 7.85 -18.18 -7.17
C LYS A 319 8.61 -18.57 -8.43
N GLN A 320 7.98 -19.34 -9.33
CA GLN A 320 8.59 -19.71 -10.59
C GLN A 320 8.81 -18.50 -11.51
N THR A 321 7.86 -17.58 -11.55
CA THR A 321 8.01 -16.32 -12.32
C THR A 321 9.21 -15.51 -11.83
N ILE A 322 9.39 -15.40 -10.50
CA ILE A 322 10.55 -14.74 -9.90
C ILE A 322 11.86 -15.41 -10.33
N LYS A 323 11.92 -16.73 -10.21
CA LYS A 323 13.12 -17.50 -10.62
C LYS A 323 13.47 -17.24 -12.08
N ASN A 324 12.49 -17.30 -12.97
CA ASN A 324 12.69 -17.08 -14.40
C ASN A 324 13.17 -15.65 -14.72
N LEU A 325 12.61 -14.63 -14.02
CA LEU A 325 12.98 -13.22 -14.24
C LEU A 325 14.42 -12.93 -13.87
N TRP A 326 14.90 -13.45 -12.76
CA TRP A 326 16.25 -13.20 -12.25
C TRP A 326 17.25 -14.32 -12.54
N GLY A 327 16.85 -15.35 -13.32
CA GLY A 327 17.76 -16.46 -13.64
C GLY A 327 18.16 -17.28 -12.41
N LEU A 328 17.28 -17.33 -11.42
CA LEU A 328 17.48 -18.10 -10.18
C LEU A 328 17.04 -19.54 -10.40
N ASP A 329 17.73 -20.27 -11.23
CA ASP A 329 17.46 -21.68 -11.43
C ASP A 329 17.72 -22.47 -10.13
N ALA A 330 16.87 -23.46 -9.91
CA ALA A 330 16.84 -24.28 -8.72
C ALA A 330 18.02 -25.25 -8.64
#